data_9139bade1be11e7a98df2b8eb33ad03d
#
_entry.id   9139bade1be11e7a98df2b8eb33ad03d
#
_cell.length_a   1.000
_cell.length_b   1.000
_cell.length_c   1.000
_cell.angle_alpha   90.00
_cell.angle_beta   90.00
_cell.angle_gamma   90.00
#
_symmetry.space_group_name_H-M   'P 1'
#
loop_
_entity.id
_entity.type
_entity.pdbx_description
1 polymer ?
#
loop_
_entity_poly.entity_id
_entity_poly.type
_entity_poly.pdbx_seq_one_letter_code
_entity_poly.pdbx_strand_id
1 'polypeptide(L)'
;MSTESIDPRYVDVDQWPTEQAVAAMYESQLAAIAAIGSQTGRIAAAAEAAAGRLLLGGRLIFAGAGTSGRIAVQDGVELYPTFNWPPDRMLFLMAGGLAALTEAAEGAEDDADAARREIAAGHVATQDVLIGVAASGRTPYTLAAIEAAREAGALTIGIANNADSPLTGAAEHAIAAVTGPEIVAGSTRMKAGTAQKAVLNILSTAIMLRLGRVHRGMMVNMRISNEKLLMRGAAMVRDIAGVDEAAARDALQRAGNDIKTAVLIARGSDPADAAASLAQHDGILSAAMRAQEAADA
;
A
#
# COMPACT_ATOMS: atom_id res chain seq x y z
N MET A 1 -3.48 27.52 1.03
CA MET A 1 -4.70 27.32 0.24
C MET A 1 -5.11 25.86 0.39
N SER A 2 -6.38 25.57 0.60
CA SER A 2 -6.88 24.19 0.76
C SER A 2 -7.30 23.56 -0.58
N THR A 3 -7.54 22.26 -0.60
CA THR A 3 -8.10 21.54 -1.75
C THR A 3 -9.47 22.07 -2.18
N GLU A 4 -10.19 22.75 -1.28
CA GLU A 4 -11.54 23.32 -1.51
C GLU A 4 -11.50 24.76 -2.06
N SER A 5 -10.32 25.37 -2.12
CA SER A 5 -10.19 26.77 -2.59
C SER A 5 -10.28 26.82 -4.12
N ILE A 6 -10.80 27.94 -4.65
CA ILE A 6 -10.70 28.24 -6.08
C ILE A 6 -9.29 28.80 -6.36
N ASP A 7 -8.61 28.27 -7.36
CA ASP A 7 -7.34 28.81 -7.84
C ASP A 7 -7.63 29.95 -8.84
N PRO A 8 -7.23 31.19 -8.54
CA PRO A 8 -7.52 32.32 -9.42
C PRO A 8 -6.93 32.18 -10.84
N ARG A 9 -5.91 31.33 -11.01
CA ARG A 9 -5.30 31.07 -12.32
C ARG A 9 -6.22 30.30 -13.26
N TYR A 10 -7.22 29.59 -12.75
CA TYR A 10 -8.05 28.67 -13.52
C TYR A 10 -9.55 29.04 -13.52
N VAL A 11 -9.91 30.28 -13.14
CA VAL A 11 -11.33 30.73 -13.05
C VAL A 11 -12.09 30.51 -14.36
N ASP A 12 -11.44 30.77 -15.49
CA ASP A 12 -12.05 30.68 -16.83
C ASP A 12 -11.52 29.45 -17.62
N VAL A 13 -11.04 28.40 -16.95
CA VAL A 13 -10.44 27.22 -17.62
C VAL A 13 -11.38 26.52 -18.59
N ASP A 14 -12.68 26.59 -18.35
CA ASP A 14 -13.76 26.08 -19.21
C ASP A 14 -13.86 26.80 -20.57
N GLN A 15 -13.32 28.02 -20.65
CA GLN A 15 -13.28 28.84 -21.88
C GLN A 15 -11.95 28.74 -22.63
N TRP A 16 -10.96 28.05 -22.06
CA TRP A 16 -9.64 27.93 -22.68
C TRP A 16 -9.65 26.99 -23.89
N PRO A 17 -8.74 27.20 -24.87
CA PRO A 17 -8.48 26.17 -25.87
C PRO A 17 -8.16 24.83 -25.17
N THR A 18 -8.70 23.74 -25.70
CA THR A 18 -8.55 22.40 -25.07
C THR A 18 -7.08 22.02 -24.85
N GLU A 19 -6.20 22.36 -25.81
CA GLU A 19 -4.76 22.11 -25.69
C GLU A 19 -4.15 22.82 -24.47
N GLN A 20 -4.51 24.08 -24.25
CA GLN A 20 -4.04 24.85 -23.10
C GLN A 20 -4.58 24.29 -21.77
N ALA A 21 -5.86 23.94 -21.74
CA ALA A 21 -6.46 23.33 -20.56
C ALA A 21 -5.80 21.98 -20.21
N VAL A 22 -5.52 21.14 -21.23
CA VAL A 22 -4.83 19.85 -21.05
C VAL A 22 -3.39 20.05 -20.57
N ALA A 23 -2.65 21.03 -21.12
CA ALA A 23 -1.31 21.35 -20.65
C ALA A 23 -1.29 21.78 -19.18
N ALA A 24 -2.22 22.65 -18.77
CA ALA A 24 -2.36 23.06 -17.37
C ALA A 24 -2.75 21.90 -16.44
N MET A 25 -3.64 20.99 -16.88
CA MET A 25 -3.95 19.77 -16.13
C MET A 25 -2.72 18.87 -15.98
N TYR A 26 -1.92 18.69 -17.02
CA TYR A 26 -0.68 17.91 -16.95
C TYR A 26 0.32 18.50 -15.95
N GLU A 27 0.60 19.80 -16.02
CA GLU A 27 1.47 20.50 -15.06
C GLU A 27 0.97 20.34 -13.62
N SER A 28 -0.34 20.43 -13.44
CA SER A 28 -1.01 20.21 -12.16
C SER A 28 -0.75 18.79 -11.59
N GLN A 29 -0.74 17.75 -12.43
CA GLN A 29 -0.41 16.39 -12.02
C GLN A 29 1.08 16.25 -11.63
N LEU A 30 2.00 16.89 -12.34
CA LEU A 30 3.41 16.93 -11.94
C LEU A 30 3.60 17.59 -10.56
N ALA A 31 2.88 18.69 -10.29
CA ALA A 31 2.89 19.34 -8.99
C ALA A 31 2.36 18.43 -7.86
N ALA A 32 1.37 17.56 -8.15
CA ALA A 32 0.85 16.59 -7.19
C ALA A 32 1.94 15.59 -6.76
N ILE A 33 2.72 15.09 -7.69
CA ILE A 33 3.84 14.18 -7.39
C ILE A 33 4.95 14.93 -6.63
N ALA A 34 5.29 16.15 -7.04
CA ALA A 34 6.32 16.95 -6.36
C ALA A 34 5.98 17.23 -4.89
N ALA A 35 4.69 17.38 -4.54
CA ALA A 35 4.23 17.61 -3.17
C ALA A 35 4.59 16.46 -2.20
N ILE A 36 4.83 15.24 -2.72
CA ILE A 36 5.20 14.07 -1.92
C ILE A 36 6.66 14.15 -1.43
N GLY A 37 7.52 14.86 -2.14
CA GLY A 37 8.96 14.92 -1.86
C GLY A 37 9.30 15.28 -0.41
N SER A 38 8.57 16.22 0.19
CA SER A 38 8.72 16.62 1.59
C SER A 38 8.23 15.59 2.60
N GLN A 39 7.51 14.54 2.15
CA GLN A 39 6.89 13.53 3.01
C GLN A 39 7.65 12.19 3.02
N THR A 40 8.71 12.04 2.23
CA THR A 40 9.44 10.77 2.09
C THR A 40 9.94 10.20 3.43
N GLY A 41 10.46 11.05 4.32
CA GLY A 41 10.88 10.64 5.66
C GLY A 41 9.71 10.16 6.53
N ARG A 42 8.54 10.81 6.44
CA ARG A 42 7.32 10.40 7.17
C ARG A 42 6.75 9.09 6.64
N ILE A 43 6.78 8.90 5.32
CA ILE A 43 6.37 7.65 4.67
C ILE A 43 7.29 6.51 5.11
N ALA A 44 8.61 6.74 5.15
CA ALA A 44 9.58 5.74 5.61
C ALA A 44 9.34 5.33 7.08
N ALA A 45 9.15 6.31 7.98
CA ALA A 45 8.86 6.04 9.38
C ALA A 45 7.56 5.27 9.58
N ALA A 46 6.49 5.63 8.83
CA ALA A 46 5.22 4.91 8.85
C ALA A 46 5.38 3.46 8.34
N ALA A 47 6.16 3.25 7.28
CA ALA A 47 6.42 1.91 6.73
C ALA A 47 7.18 1.01 7.71
N GLU A 48 8.19 1.52 8.40
CA GLU A 48 8.94 0.78 9.41
C GLU A 48 8.04 0.37 10.59
N ALA A 49 7.24 1.32 11.12
CA ALA A 49 6.31 1.05 12.21
C ALA A 49 5.24 0.04 11.80
N ALA A 50 4.66 0.17 10.59
CA ALA A 50 3.68 -0.76 10.06
C ALA A 50 4.27 -2.18 9.91
N ALA A 51 5.47 -2.30 9.33
CA ALA A 51 6.12 -3.60 9.16
C ALA A 51 6.32 -4.31 10.51
N GLY A 52 6.70 -3.58 11.57
CA GLY A 52 6.82 -4.14 12.91
C GLY A 52 5.53 -4.76 13.44
N ARG A 53 4.37 -4.10 13.24
CA ARG A 53 3.06 -4.63 13.63
C ARG A 53 2.67 -5.85 12.79
N LEU A 54 2.92 -5.80 11.50
CA LEU A 54 2.58 -6.85 10.56
C LEU A 54 3.43 -8.12 10.76
N LEU A 55 4.67 -8.02 11.18
CA LEU A 55 5.49 -9.17 11.59
C LEU A 55 4.91 -9.92 12.79
N LEU A 56 4.20 -9.22 13.66
CA LEU A 56 3.50 -9.82 14.81
C LEU A 56 2.13 -10.44 14.45
N GLY A 57 1.82 -10.58 13.16
CA GLY A 57 0.58 -11.18 12.69
C GLY A 57 -0.56 -10.20 12.39
N GLY A 58 -0.34 -8.90 12.50
CA GLY A 58 -1.33 -7.86 12.25
C GLY A 58 -1.85 -7.80 10.81
N ARG A 59 -2.95 -7.10 10.59
CA ARG A 59 -3.61 -6.88 9.30
C ARG A 59 -3.37 -5.46 8.81
N LEU A 60 -3.43 -5.29 7.47
CA LEU A 60 -3.56 -3.98 6.82
C LEU A 60 -5.05 -3.64 6.66
N ILE A 61 -5.43 -2.48 7.16
CA ILE A 61 -6.80 -1.97 7.09
C ILE A 61 -6.77 -0.65 6.33
N PHE A 62 -7.54 -0.56 5.27
CA PHE A 62 -7.66 0.64 4.44
C PHE A 62 -9.01 1.29 4.69
N ALA A 63 -9.02 2.58 5.02
CA ALA A 63 -10.25 3.34 5.32
C ALA A 63 -10.32 4.62 4.48
N GLY A 64 -11.51 4.89 3.91
CA GLY A 64 -11.73 6.12 3.15
C GLY A 64 -13.13 6.23 2.56
N ALA A 65 -13.43 7.41 2.01
CA ALA A 65 -14.67 7.70 1.31
C ALA A 65 -14.40 8.16 -0.12
N GLY A 66 -15.38 8.01 -1.01
CA GLY A 66 -15.34 8.51 -2.38
C GLY A 66 -14.06 8.07 -3.12
N THR A 67 -13.41 9.00 -3.82
CA THR A 67 -12.17 8.73 -4.57
C THR A 67 -11.05 8.23 -3.66
N SER A 68 -10.87 8.81 -2.47
CA SER A 68 -9.82 8.41 -1.53
C SER A 68 -9.97 6.96 -1.09
N GLY A 69 -11.20 6.52 -0.75
CA GLY A 69 -11.49 5.14 -0.41
C GLY A 69 -11.27 4.18 -1.58
N ARG A 70 -11.71 4.54 -2.79
CA ARG A 70 -11.49 3.73 -4.01
C ARG A 70 -10.01 3.51 -4.30
N ILE A 71 -9.20 4.56 -4.19
CA ILE A 71 -7.74 4.49 -4.40
C ILE A 71 -7.09 3.60 -3.33
N ALA A 72 -7.53 3.71 -2.07
CA ALA A 72 -7.03 2.90 -0.96
C ALA A 72 -7.35 1.41 -1.16
N VAL A 73 -8.59 1.07 -1.56
CA VAL A 73 -8.98 -0.30 -1.90
C VAL A 73 -8.16 -0.83 -3.07
N GLN A 74 -8.01 -0.03 -4.13
CA GLN A 74 -7.20 -0.43 -5.29
C GLN A 74 -5.77 -0.78 -4.89
N ASP A 75 -5.12 0.01 -4.06
CA ASP A 75 -3.75 -0.26 -3.62
C ASP A 75 -3.66 -1.55 -2.80
N GLY A 76 -4.58 -1.75 -1.86
CA GLY A 76 -4.63 -2.96 -1.04
C GLY A 76 -4.87 -4.24 -1.86
N VAL A 77 -5.79 -4.22 -2.81
CA VAL A 77 -6.10 -5.39 -3.67
C VAL A 77 -4.88 -5.85 -4.48
N GLU A 78 -4.01 -4.93 -4.90
CA GLU A 78 -2.80 -5.24 -5.66
C GLU A 78 -1.71 -5.94 -4.84
N LEU A 79 -1.78 -5.92 -3.50
CA LEU A 79 -0.79 -6.56 -2.64
C LEU A 79 -0.83 -8.09 -2.72
N TYR A 80 -2.00 -8.68 -3.00
CA TYR A 80 -2.12 -10.12 -3.13
C TYR A 80 -1.42 -10.68 -4.37
N PRO A 81 -1.72 -10.22 -5.60
CA PRO A 81 -1.04 -10.75 -6.79
C PRO A 81 0.45 -10.41 -6.82
N THR A 82 0.86 -9.25 -6.28
CA THR A 82 2.23 -8.74 -6.37
C THR A 82 3.14 -9.33 -5.30
N PHE A 83 2.68 -9.38 -4.07
CA PHE A 83 3.49 -9.75 -2.91
C PHE A 83 2.95 -10.99 -2.17
N ASN A 84 1.88 -11.62 -2.68
CA ASN A 84 1.17 -12.71 -2.01
C ASN A 84 0.80 -12.35 -0.56
N TRP A 85 0.37 -11.08 -0.33
CA TRP A 85 -0.14 -10.68 0.97
C TRP A 85 -1.47 -11.38 1.21
N PRO A 86 -1.65 -12.10 2.34
CA PRO A 86 -2.85 -12.91 2.57
C PRO A 86 -4.13 -12.07 2.58
N PRO A 87 -5.20 -12.46 1.84
CA PRO A 87 -6.45 -11.71 1.83
C PRO A 87 -7.13 -11.61 3.20
N ASP A 88 -7.00 -12.62 4.05
CA ASP A 88 -7.49 -12.64 5.43
C ASP A 88 -6.74 -11.68 6.36
N ARG A 89 -5.60 -11.17 5.91
CA ARG A 89 -4.83 -10.10 6.55
C ARG A 89 -5.07 -8.72 5.93
N MET A 90 -6.17 -8.54 5.21
CA MET A 90 -6.63 -7.25 4.68
C MET A 90 -8.08 -6.97 5.10
N LEU A 91 -8.37 -5.71 5.41
CA LEU A 91 -9.72 -5.23 5.65
C LEU A 91 -9.91 -3.91 4.90
N PHE A 92 -11.05 -3.76 4.24
CA PHE A 92 -11.40 -2.55 3.51
C PHE A 92 -12.64 -1.91 4.14
N LEU A 93 -12.46 -0.69 4.65
CA LEU A 93 -13.52 0.13 5.23
C LEU A 93 -13.81 1.26 4.23
N MET A 94 -14.84 1.06 3.44
CA MET A 94 -15.28 2.00 2.40
C MET A 94 -16.61 2.64 2.83
N ALA A 95 -16.64 3.95 2.98
CA ALA A 95 -17.89 4.65 3.27
C ALA A 95 -18.99 4.29 2.26
N GLY A 96 -20.12 3.78 2.75
CA GLY A 96 -21.19 3.21 1.91
C GLY A 96 -20.97 1.75 1.52
N GLY A 97 -19.93 1.08 2.07
CA GLY A 97 -19.62 -0.32 1.78
C GLY A 97 -18.91 -0.53 0.45
N LEU A 98 -18.60 -1.79 0.11
CA LEU A 98 -17.87 -2.12 -1.13
C LEU A 98 -18.66 -1.80 -2.42
N ALA A 99 -19.97 -1.71 -2.38
CA ALA A 99 -20.78 -1.25 -3.53
C ALA A 99 -20.41 0.18 -3.96
N ALA A 100 -19.95 1.01 -3.03
CA ALA A 100 -19.50 2.37 -3.30
C ALA A 100 -18.21 2.45 -4.15
N LEU A 101 -17.59 1.32 -4.48
CA LEU A 101 -16.49 1.27 -5.47
C LEU A 101 -16.98 1.61 -6.89
N THR A 102 -18.22 1.21 -7.23
CA THR A 102 -18.81 1.39 -8.57
C THR A 102 -19.99 2.34 -8.57
N GLU A 103 -20.61 2.59 -7.43
CA GLU A 103 -21.79 3.43 -7.29
C GLU A 103 -21.48 4.67 -6.43
N ALA A 104 -22.28 5.73 -6.57
CA ALA A 104 -22.19 6.88 -5.67
C ALA A 104 -23.03 6.60 -4.41
N ALA A 105 -22.38 6.63 -3.25
CA ALA A 105 -23.05 6.51 -1.95
C ALA A 105 -23.11 7.91 -1.31
N GLU A 106 -24.18 8.66 -1.62
CA GLU A 106 -24.38 10.01 -1.11
C GLU A 106 -24.51 10.01 0.42
N GLY A 107 -23.86 10.98 1.08
CA GLY A 107 -23.91 11.13 2.54
C GLY A 107 -23.16 10.07 3.34
N ALA A 108 -22.67 9.00 2.75
CA ALA A 108 -21.95 7.94 3.47
C ALA A 108 -20.62 8.43 4.10
N GLU A 109 -19.99 9.45 3.53
CA GLU A 109 -18.78 10.05 4.06
C GLU A 109 -18.98 10.78 5.40
N ASP A 110 -20.23 11.15 5.71
CA ASP A 110 -20.58 11.84 6.96
C ASP A 110 -20.97 10.86 8.09
N ASP A 111 -21.16 9.55 7.81
CA ASP A 111 -21.53 8.56 8.82
C ASP A 111 -20.31 8.07 9.63
N ALA A 112 -19.93 8.87 10.65
CA ALA A 112 -18.88 8.52 11.60
C ALA A 112 -19.21 7.26 12.43
N ASP A 113 -20.48 7.01 12.71
CA ASP A 113 -20.89 5.86 13.51
C ASP A 113 -20.78 4.55 12.71
N ALA A 114 -20.98 4.58 11.40
CA ALA A 114 -20.69 3.43 10.56
C ALA A 114 -19.24 2.99 10.67
N ALA A 115 -18.30 3.93 10.58
CA ALA A 115 -16.87 3.62 10.71
C ALA A 115 -16.54 2.98 12.07
N ARG A 116 -17.09 3.50 13.18
CA ARG A 116 -16.89 2.89 14.51
C ARG A 116 -17.45 1.48 14.60
N ARG A 117 -18.66 1.26 14.06
CA ARG A 117 -19.25 -0.08 14.01
C ARG A 117 -18.41 -1.06 13.19
N GLU A 118 -17.87 -0.63 12.07
CA GLU A 118 -17.05 -1.46 11.18
C GLU A 118 -15.70 -1.80 11.84
N ILE A 119 -15.05 -0.87 12.54
CA ILE A 119 -13.84 -1.12 13.34
C ILE A 119 -14.12 -2.16 14.43
N ALA A 120 -15.21 -2.03 15.16
CA ALA A 120 -15.61 -2.97 16.21
C ALA A 120 -15.93 -4.36 15.62
N ALA A 121 -16.72 -4.42 14.54
CA ALA A 121 -17.10 -5.66 13.85
C ALA A 121 -15.87 -6.37 13.23
N GLY A 122 -14.90 -5.60 12.77
CA GLY A 122 -13.63 -6.09 12.27
C GLY A 122 -12.68 -6.58 13.35
N HIS A 123 -13.04 -6.47 14.64
CA HIS A 123 -12.17 -6.84 15.77
C HIS A 123 -10.75 -6.26 15.63
N VAL A 124 -10.65 -4.98 15.31
CA VAL A 124 -9.36 -4.29 15.16
C VAL A 124 -8.60 -4.31 16.49
N ALA A 125 -7.30 -4.63 16.42
CA ALA A 125 -6.47 -4.91 17.59
C ALA A 125 -5.07 -4.28 17.47
N THR A 126 -4.28 -4.42 18.51
CA THR A 126 -2.96 -3.78 18.68
C THR A 126 -1.95 -4.10 17.56
N GLN A 127 -2.02 -5.27 16.97
CA GLN A 127 -1.10 -5.64 15.89
C GLN A 127 -1.50 -5.07 14.53
N ASP A 128 -2.74 -4.59 14.39
CA ASP A 128 -3.28 -4.09 13.13
C ASP A 128 -2.71 -2.71 12.78
N VAL A 129 -2.73 -2.41 11.48
CA VAL A 129 -2.31 -1.13 10.90
C VAL A 129 -3.47 -0.57 10.09
N LEU A 130 -4.01 0.58 10.48
CA LEU A 130 -5.04 1.27 9.74
C LEU A 130 -4.46 2.44 8.96
N ILE A 131 -4.72 2.47 7.65
CA ILE A 131 -4.36 3.54 6.72
C ILE A 131 -5.64 4.28 6.33
N GLY A 132 -5.84 5.48 6.88
CA GLY A 132 -6.99 6.34 6.59
C GLY A 132 -6.63 7.38 5.54
N VAL A 133 -7.45 7.53 4.50
CA VAL A 133 -7.18 8.42 3.36
C VAL A 133 -8.34 9.40 3.16
N ALA A 134 -8.05 10.71 3.21
CA ALA A 134 -9.03 11.75 2.94
C ALA A 134 -8.34 13.02 2.42
N ALA A 135 -8.74 13.53 1.24
CA ALA A 135 -8.11 14.68 0.62
C ALA A 135 -8.17 15.93 1.50
N SER A 136 -9.35 16.28 2.00
CA SER A 136 -9.54 17.40 2.95
C SER A 136 -8.94 17.09 4.33
N GLY A 137 -8.81 15.81 4.68
CA GLY A 137 -8.49 15.34 6.02
C GLY A 137 -9.57 15.65 7.06
N ARG A 138 -10.82 15.91 6.62
CA ARG A 138 -11.96 16.28 7.47
C ARG A 138 -13.13 15.30 7.36
N THR A 139 -13.10 14.33 6.45
CA THR A 139 -14.16 13.35 6.21
C THR A 139 -14.53 12.62 7.50
N PRO A 140 -15.76 12.77 8.03
CA PRO A 140 -16.14 12.22 9.34
C PRO A 140 -15.95 10.72 9.46
N TYR A 141 -16.34 9.96 8.42
CA TYR A 141 -16.15 8.51 8.36
C TYR A 141 -14.66 8.12 8.55
N THR A 142 -13.76 8.72 7.76
CA THR A 142 -12.33 8.37 7.80
C THR A 142 -11.68 8.79 9.12
N LEU A 143 -12.07 9.94 9.65
CA LEU A 143 -11.58 10.42 10.94
C LEU A 143 -12.01 9.48 12.07
N ALA A 144 -13.29 9.10 12.11
CA ALA A 144 -13.81 8.16 13.11
C ALA A 144 -13.15 6.77 13.01
N ALA A 145 -12.82 6.29 11.79
CA ALA A 145 -12.08 5.05 11.61
C ALA A 145 -10.68 5.13 12.26
N ILE A 146 -9.93 6.23 12.04
CA ILE A 146 -8.62 6.47 12.66
C ILE A 146 -8.74 6.52 14.19
N GLU A 147 -9.68 7.28 14.72
CA GLU A 147 -9.89 7.43 16.15
C GLU A 147 -10.22 6.10 16.82
N ALA A 148 -11.21 5.36 16.29
CA ALA A 148 -11.62 4.08 16.83
C ALA A 148 -10.53 3.00 16.73
N ALA A 149 -9.75 2.96 15.63
CA ALA A 149 -8.63 2.05 15.50
C ALA A 149 -7.52 2.36 16.51
N ARG A 150 -7.23 3.65 16.74
CA ARG A 150 -6.27 4.09 17.74
C ARG A 150 -6.71 3.74 19.17
N GLU A 151 -7.98 3.89 19.49
CA GLU A 151 -8.57 3.45 20.77
C GLU A 151 -8.44 1.94 20.97
N ALA A 152 -8.54 1.15 19.90
CA ALA A 152 -8.29 -0.29 19.91
C ALA A 152 -6.79 -0.67 19.98
N GLY A 153 -5.88 0.32 19.98
CA GLY A 153 -4.43 0.14 20.07
C GLY A 153 -3.73 -0.13 18.74
N ALA A 154 -4.45 -0.10 17.61
CA ALA A 154 -3.85 -0.29 16.30
C ALA A 154 -2.95 0.89 15.91
N LEU A 155 -1.92 0.61 15.10
CA LEU A 155 -1.12 1.66 14.47
C LEU A 155 -1.96 2.40 13.45
N THR A 156 -1.95 3.73 13.49
CA THR A 156 -2.76 4.54 12.58
C THR A 156 -1.90 5.44 11.69
N ILE A 157 -2.17 5.41 10.39
CA ILE A 157 -1.51 6.22 9.36
C ILE A 157 -2.58 7.07 8.67
N GLY A 158 -2.47 8.38 8.76
CA GLY A 158 -3.39 9.33 8.12
C GLY A 158 -2.77 9.97 6.88
N ILE A 159 -3.40 9.83 5.72
CA ILE A 159 -2.96 10.43 4.46
C ILE A 159 -3.94 11.54 4.06
N ALA A 160 -3.44 12.78 3.98
CA ALA A 160 -4.25 13.94 3.59
C ALA A 160 -3.52 14.82 2.55
N ASN A 161 -4.31 15.72 1.89
CA ASN A 161 -3.75 16.70 0.95
C ASN A 161 -3.82 18.14 1.48
N ASN A 162 -4.18 18.29 2.73
CA ASN A 162 -4.14 19.54 3.46
C ASN A 162 -3.26 19.40 4.71
N ALA A 163 -2.40 20.38 4.96
CA ALA A 163 -1.66 20.47 6.21
C ALA A 163 -2.63 20.74 7.39
N ASP A 164 -2.22 20.35 8.58
CA ASP A 164 -2.91 20.65 9.84
C ASP A 164 -4.41 20.25 9.83
N SER A 165 -4.72 19.16 9.15
CA SER A 165 -6.08 18.62 9.11
C SER A 165 -6.39 17.76 10.34
N PRO A 166 -7.67 17.61 10.72
CA PRO A 166 -8.07 16.71 11.82
C PRO A 166 -7.49 15.30 11.68
N LEU A 167 -7.51 14.75 10.47
CA LEU A 167 -6.97 13.40 10.19
C LEU A 167 -5.47 13.28 10.51
N THR A 168 -4.69 14.30 10.12
CA THR A 168 -3.24 14.33 10.42
C THR A 168 -2.95 14.55 11.90
N GLY A 169 -3.85 15.20 12.63
CA GLY A 169 -3.75 15.38 14.09
C GLY A 169 -4.14 14.11 14.87
N ALA A 170 -5.08 13.33 14.37
CA ALA A 170 -5.59 12.12 15.02
C ALA A 170 -4.69 10.89 14.80
N ALA A 171 -4.06 10.76 13.64
CA ALA A 171 -3.22 9.62 13.30
C ALA A 171 -1.86 9.66 14.02
N GLU A 172 -1.32 8.51 14.36
CA GLU A 172 0.04 8.35 14.92
C GLU A 172 1.12 8.74 13.90
N HIS A 173 0.94 8.32 12.65
CA HIS A 173 1.78 8.71 11.52
C HIS A 173 0.98 9.56 10.54
N ALA A 174 1.33 10.84 10.43
CA ALA A 174 0.69 11.79 9.54
C ALA A 174 1.50 12.01 8.25
N ILE A 175 0.87 11.83 7.10
CA ILE A 175 1.44 12.09 5.78
C ILE A 175 0.57 13.15 5.09
N ALA A 176 1.09 14.36 4.96
CA ALA A 176 0.38 15.49 4.37
C ALA A 176 1.01 15.89 3.03
N ALA A 177 0.56 15.27 1.93
CA ALA A 177 0.97 15.65 0.57
C ALA A 177 0.14 16.86 0.11
N VAL A 178 0.59 18.07 0.45
CA VAL A 178 -0.15 19.31 0.24
C VAL A 178 -0.16 19.69 -1.23
N THR A 179 -1.27 19.43 -1.92
CA THR A 179 -1.42 19.68 -3.37
C THR A 179 -1.98 21.07 -3.71
N GLY A 180 -2.58 21.76 -2.73
CA GLY A 180 -3.30 23.01 -2.97
C GLY A 180 -4.60 22.82 -3.79
N PRO A 181 -5.19 23.91 -4.30
CA PRO A 181 -6.47 23.86 -5.00
C PRO A 181 -6.38 23.12 -6.34
N GLU A 182 -7.45 22.48 -6.73
CA GLU A 182 -7.59 21.77 -8.00
C GLU A 182 -7.85 22.74 -9.16
N ILE A 183 -7.57 22.34 -10.40
CA ILE A 183 -7.94 23.10 -11.60
C ILE A 183 -9.46 23.29 -11.69
N VAL A 184 -10.21 22.23 -11.40
CA VAL A 184 -11.65 22.30 -11.18
C VAL A 184 -11.86 22.28 -9.67
N ALA A 185 -12.23 23.43 -9.11
CA ALA A 185 -12.32 23.62 -7.66
C ALA A 185 -13.12 22.51 -6.96
N GLY A 186 -12.58 21.98 -5.89
CA GLY A 186 -13.18 20.87 -5.12
C GLY A 186 -13.11 19.49 -5.80
N SER A 187 -12.59 19.38 -7.04
CA SER A 187 -12.50 18.09 -7.74
C SER A 187 -11.27 17.28 -7.30
N THR A 188 -11.26 16.84 -6.06
CA THR A 188 -10.12 16.14 -5.40
C THR A 188 -9.78 14.77 -5.98
N ARG A 189 -10.55 14.28 -6.96
CA ARG A 189 -10.18 13.10 -7.75
C ARG A 189 -8.95 13.31 -8.65
N MET A 190 -8.53 14.57 -8.85
CA MET A 190 -7.41 14.95 -9.73
C MET A 190 -6.07 14.98 -8.99
N LYS A 191 -5.51 16.14 -8.66
CA LYS A 191 -4.19 16.27 -7.99
C LYS A 191 -4.14 15.52 -6.68
N ALA A 192 -5.14 15.74 -5.82
CA ALA A 192 -5.20 15.08 -4.53
C ALA A 192 -5.24 13.56 -4.69
N GLY A 193 -6.10 13.03 -5.57
CA GLY A 193 -6.18 11.61 -5.88
C GLY A 193 -4.86 11.05 -6.42
N THR A 194 -4.19 11.76 -7.32
CA THR A 194 -2.87 11.36 -7.87
C THR A 194 -1.81 11.30 -6.77
N ALA A 195 -1.74 12.31 -5.90
CA ALA A 195 -0.81 12.31 -4.78
C ALA A 195 -1.10 11.16 -3.80
N GLN A 196 -2.38 10.92 -3.46
CA GLN A 196 -2.79 9.80 -2.61
C GLN A 196 -2.38 8.44 -3.19
N LYS A 197 -2.64 8.23 -4.50
CA LYS A 197 -2.24 7.00 -5.18
C LYS A 197 -0.74 6.77 -5.10
N ALA A 198 0.05 7.79 -5.37
CA ALA A 198 1.50 7.68 -5.31
C ALA A 198 2.01 7.46 -3.88
N VAL A 199 1.46 8.15 -2.88
CA VAL A 199 1.79 7.93 -1.46
C VAL A 199 1.47 6.51 -1.03
N LEU A 200 0.28 5.99 -1.36
CA LEU A 200 -0.13 4.62 -1.04
C LEU A 200 0.81 3.60 -1.68
N ASN A 201 1.13 3.74 -2.97
CA ASN A 201 2.06 2.82 -3.64
C ASN A 201 3.46 2.82 -3.01
N ILE A 202 3.99 4.01 -2.67
CA ILE A 202 5.29 4.13 -2.02
C ILE A 202 5.23 3.49 -0.62
N LEU A 203 4.22 3.79 0.17
CA LEU A 203 4.05 3.29 1.53
C LEU A 203 3.88 1.76 1.55
N SER A 204 2.93 1.23 0.79
CA SER A 204 2.64 -0.21 0.77
C SER A 204 3.83 -1.00 0.23
N THR A 205 4.50 -0.51 -0.83
CA THR A 205 5.72 -1.14 -1.34
C THR A 205 6.85 -1.10 -0.30
N ALA A 206 7.05 0.03 0.38
CA ALA A 206 8.05 0.13 1.44
C ALA A 206 7.78 -0.85 2.59
N ILE A 207 6.51 -1.01 3.00
CA ILE A 207 6.10 -2.04 3.97
C ILE A 207 6.49 -3.44 3.46
N MET A 208 6.17 -3.78 2.22
CA MET A 208 6.47 -5.10 1.64
C MET A 208 7.99 -5.35 1.51
N LEU A 209 8.78 -4.29 1.27
CA LEU A 209 10.25 -4.37 1.33
C LEU A 209 10.74 -4.77 2.74
N ARG A 210 10.21 -4.12 3.79
CA ARG A 210 10.58 -4.44 5.19
C ARG A 210 10.15 -5.83 5.61
N LEU A 211 9.04 -6.33 5.08
CA LEU A 211 8.54 -7.69 5.30
C LEU A 211 9.29 -8.76 4.47
N GLY A 212 10.38 -8.41 3.80
CA GLY A 212 11.19 -9.34 3.01
C GLY A 212 10.46 -9.95 1.81
N ARG A 213 9.43 -9.25 1.27
CA ARG A 213 8.66 -9.71 0.10
C ARG A 213 9.36 -9.41 -1.24
N VAL A 214 10.46 -8.67 -1.17
CA VAL A 214 11.30 -8.30 -2.31
C VAL A 214 12.76 -8.65 -2.00
N HIS A 215 13.48 -9.22 -2.99
CA HIS A 215 14.89 -9.50 -2.90
C HIS A 215 15.60 -9.03 -4.18
N ARG A 216 16.65 -8.22 -4.06
CA ARG A 216 17.39 -7.63 -5.19
C ARG A 216 16.47 -6.96 -6.23
N GLY A 217 15.41 -6.26 -5.77
CA GLY A 217 14.42 -5.61 -6.65
C GLY A 217 13.41 -6.57 -7.28
N MET A 218 13.44 -7.86 -6.98
CA MET A 218 12.54 -8.87 -7.53
C MET A 218 11.44 -9.26 -6.54
N MET A 219 10.20 -9.46 -7.04
CA MET A 219 9.02 -9.85 -6.28
C MET A 219 9.05 -11.34 -5.93
N VAL A 220 9.95 -11.74 -5.03
CA VAL A 220 10.19 -13.15 -4.68
C VAL A 220 9.03 -13.84 -3.93
N ASN A 221 7.98 -13.11 -3.63
CA ASN A 221 6.73 -13.65 -3.08
C ASN A 221 5.56 -13.62 -4.07
N MET A 222 5.76 -13.18 -5.34
CA MET A 222 4.64 -13.12 -6.28
C MET A 222 3.96 -14.47 -6.43
N ARG A 223 2.62 -14.45 -6.57
CA ARG A 223 1.85 -15.66 -6.81
C ARG A 223 1.99 -16.12 -8.27
N ILE A 224 2.42 -17.35 -8.47
CA ILE A 224 2.49 -17.97 -9.80
C ILE A 224 1.12 -18.55 -10.14
N SER A 225 0.37 -17.88 -11.01
CA SER A 225 -1.00 -18.27 -11.40
C SER A 225 -1.17 -18.56 -12.89
N ASN A 226 -0.12 -18.35 -13.69
CA ASN A 226 -0.14 -18.63 -15.13
C ASN A 226 1.28 -18.87 -15.65
N GLU A 227 1.39 -19.32 -16.91
CA GLU A 227 2.66 -19.66 -17.55
C GLU A 227 3.65 -18.47 -17.61
N LYS A 228 3.17 -17.26 -17.90
CA LYS A 228 4.02 -16.05 -17.91
C LYS A 228 4.66 -15.82 -16.54
N LEU A 229 3.91 -16.01 -15.46
CA LEU A 229 4.43 -15.86 -14.10
C LEU A 229 5.32 -17.01 -13.69
N LEU A 230 5.07 -18.22 -14.20
CA LEU A 230 5.96 -19.37 -14.02
C LEU A 230 7.34 -19.10 -14.65
N MET A 231 7.37 -18.63 -15.90
CA MET A 231 8.62 -18.25 -16.57
C MET A 231 9.37 -17.15 -15.80
N ARG A 232 8.63 -16.14 -15.29
CA ARG A 232 9.23 -15.08 -14.48
C ARG A 232 9.79 -15.62 -13.17
N GLY A 233 9.08 -16.53 -12.49
CA GLY A 233 9.53 -17.18 -11.25
C GLY A 233 10.81 -17.99 -11.48
N ALA A 234 10.87 -18.79 -12.54
CA ALA A 234 12.06 -19.55 -12.91
C ALA A 234 13.26 -18.63 -13.21
N ALA A 235 13.04 -17.53 -13.94
CA ALA A 235 14.09 -16.55 -14.19
C ALA A 235 14.63 -15.92 -12.90
N MET A 236 13.76 -15.58 -11.92
CA MET A 236 14.19 -15.07 -10.63
C MET A 236 15.02 -16.11 -9.85
N VAL A 237 14.60 -17.37 -9.82
CA VAL A 237 15.38 -18.45 -9.17
C VAL A 237 16.74 -18.59 -9.82
N ARG A 238 16.80 -18.64 -11.15
CA ARG A 238 18.07 -18.69 -11.92
C ARG A 238 18.99 -17.53 -11.55
N ASP A 239 18.50 -16.31 -11.60
CA ASP A 239 19.31 -15.10 -11.41
C ASP A 239 19.76 -14.91 -9.95
N ILE A 240 18.96 -15.35 -8.97
CA ILE A 240 19.31 -15.25 -7.55
C ILE A 240 20.25 -16.38 -7.12
N ALA A 241 19.97 -17.63 -7.54
CA ALA A 241 20.74 -18.79 -7.15
C ALA A 241 22.00 -18.99 -7.99
N GLY A 242 22.08 -18.37 -9.18
CA GLY A 242 23.23 -18.51 -10.09
C GLY A 242 23.28 -19.88 -10.79
N VAL A 243 22.13 -20.49 -11.06
CA VAL A 243 21.99 -21.80 -11.73
C VAL A 243 21.48 -21.64 -13.17
N ASP A 244 21.44 -22.72 -13.94
CA ASP A 244 20.81 -22.71 -15.26
C ASP A 244 19.27 -22.75 -15.19
N GLU A 245 18.61 -22.59 -16.34
CA GLU A 245 17.15 -22.55 -16.42
C GLU A 245 16.51 -23.89 -16.05
N ALA A 246 17.14 -25.01 -16.38
CA ALA A 246 16.61 -26.34 -16.09
C ALA A 246 16.61 -26.60 -14.57
N ALA A 247 17.72 -26.31 -13.90
CA ALA A 247 17.85 -26.41 -12.45
C ALA A 247 16.89 -25.45 -11.71
N ALA A 248 16.71 -24.23 -12.24
CA ALA A 248 15.76 -23.27 -11.66
C ALA A 248 14.30 -23.76 -11.77
N ARG A 249 13.90 -24.35 -12.88
CA ARG A 249 12.55 -24.93 -13.08
C ARG A 249 12.33 -26.15 -12.18
N ASP A 250 13.31 -27.05 -12.07
CA ASP A 250 13.23 -28.20 -11.17
C ASP A 250 13.07 -27.74 -9.72
N ALA A 251 13.92 -26.83 -9.27
CA ALA A 251 13.82 -26.28 -7.92
C ALA A 251 12.46 -25.62 -7.65
N LEU A 252 11.92 -24.85 -8.61
CA LEU A 252 10.63 -24.21 -8.49
C LEU A 252 9.47 -25.22 -8.40
N GLN A 253 9.55 -26.31 -9.18
CA GLN A 253 8.60 -27.42 -9.10
C GLN A 253 8.66 -28.10 -7.72
N ARG A 254 9.85 -28.42 -7.23
CA ARG A 254 10.08 -29.03 -5.92
C ARG A 254 9.64 -28.15 -4.76
N ALA A 255 9.68 -26.83 -4.96
CA ALA A 255 9.23 -25.83 -4.00
C ALA A 255 7.70 -25.58 -4.05
N GLY A 256 6.92 -26.28 -4.89
CA GLY A 256 5.50 -26.00 -5.05
C GLY A 256 5.20 -24.60 -5.56
N ASN A 257 6.06 -24.05 -6.41
CA ASN A 257 6.02 -22.70 -6.97
C ASN A 257 6.30 -21.57 -5.96
N ASP A 258 6.86 -21.85 -4.78
CA ASP A 258 7.39 -20.83 -3.88
C ASP A 258 8.81 -20.44 -4.30
N ILE A 259 8.99 -19.19 -4.73
CA ILE A 259 10.25 -18.69 -5.30
C ILE A 259 11.38 -18.68 -4.26
N LYS A 260 11.10 -18.28 -3.02
CA LYS A 260 12.11 -18.21 -1.96
C LYS A 260 12.64 -19.59 -1.60
N THR A 261 11.73 -20.53 -1.41
CA THR A 261 12.07 -21.94 -1.15
C THR A 261 12.84 -22.51 -2.33
N ALA A 262 12.41 -22.23 -3.57
CA ALA A 262 13.10 -22.67 -4.79
C ALA A 262 14.53 -22.16 -4.88
N VAL A 263 14.79 -20.91 -4.49
CA VAL A 263 16.15 -20.35 -4.46
C VAL A 263 17.05 -21.15 -3.51
N LEU A 264 16.59 -21.49 -2.31
CA LEU A 264 17.39 -22.29 -1.36
C LEU A 264 17.59 -23.73 -1.83
N ILE A 265 16.56 -24.33 -2.45
CA ILE A 265 16.69 -25.66 -3.08
C ILE A 265 17.72 -25.64 -4.22
N ALA A 266 17.65 -24.65 -5.11
CA ALA A 266 18.61 -24.50 -6.20
C ALA A 266 20.06 -24.29 -5.71
N ARG A 267 20.22 -23.82 -4.49
CA ARG A 267 21.52 -23.65 -3.80
C ARG A 267 21.93 -24.88 -2.98
N GLY A 268 21.18 -25.98 -3.03
CA GLY A 268 21.56 -27.26 -2.43
C GLY A 268 20.77 -27.69 -1.20
N SER A 269 19.84 -26.88 -0.67
CA SER A 269 19.00 -27.30 0.47
C SER A 269 17.97 -28.36 0.05
N ASP A 270 17.62 -29.26 0.97
CA ASP A 270 16.40 -30.05 0.84
C ASP A 270 15.15 -29.16 1.01
N PRO A 271 14.00 -29.53 0.37
CA PRO A 271 12.78 -28.72 0.46
C PRO A 271 12.30 -28.44 1.90
N ALA A 272 12.41 -29.41 2.79
CA ALA A 272 12.01 -29.26 4.19
C ALA A 272 12.93 -28.28 4.94
N ASP A 273 14.24 -28.39 4.73
CA ASP A 273 15.24 -27.53 5.35
C ASP A 273 15.15 -26.09 4.81
N ALA A 274 14.90 -25.92 3.51
CA ALA A 274 14.66 -24.62 2.89
C ALA A 274 13.46 -23.89 3.52
N ALA A 275 12.34 -24.62 3.69
CA ALA A 275 11.14 -24.06 4.32
C ALA A 275 11.38 -23.72 5.80
N ALA A 276 12.04 -24.61 6.55
CA ALA A 276 12.39 -24.39 7.95
C ALA A 276 13.33 -23.19 8.12
N SER A 277 14.36 -23.07 7.27
CA SER A 277 15.28 -21.93 7.28
C SER A 277 14.57 -20.61 7.02
N LEU A 278 13.66 -20.55 6.03
CA LEU A 278 12.86 -19.35 5.79
C LEU A 278 11.99 -19.01 7.01
N ALA A 279 11.35 -19.98 7.64
CA ALA A 279 10.54 -19.75 8.84
C ALA A 279 11.37 -19.21 10.01
N GLN A 280 12.58 -19.73 10.23
CA GLN A 280 13.51 -19.26 11.27
C GLN A 280 14.02 -17.84 11.04
N HIS A 281 13.95 -17.34 9.80
CA HIS A 281 14.43 -16.01 9.40
C HIS A 281 13.29 -15.09 8.98
N ASP A 282 12.09 -15.24 9.53
CA ASP A 282 10.90 -14.40 9.28
C ASP A 282 10.53 -14.31 7.78
N GLY A 283 10.86 -15.32 6.99
CA GLY A 283 10.67 -15.34 5.56
C GLY A 283 11.60 -14.41 4.78
N ILE A 284 12.67 -13.91 5.38
CA ILE A 284 13.65 -13.01 4.73
C ILE A 284 14.68 -13.85 3.98
N LEU A 285 14.54 -13.94 2.65
CA LEU A 285 15.40 -14.75 1.79
C LEU A 285 16.90 -14.47 1.98
N SER A 286 17.30 -13.20 2.08
CA SER A 286 18.72 -12.83 2.25
C SER A 286 19.32 -13.33 3.57
N ALA A 287 18.52 -13.43 4.62
CA ALA A 287 18.96 -13.97 5.90
C ALA A 287 19.10 -15.50 5.84
N ALA A 288 18.11 -16.19 5.26
CA ALA A 288 18.15 -17.63 5.04
C ALA A 288 19.34 -18.05 4.14
N MET A 289 19.62 -17.30 3.07
CA MET A 289 20.79 -17.56 2.20
C MET A 289 22.13 -17.41 2.94
N ARG A 290 22.28 -16.39 3.78
CA ARG A 290 23.49 -16.24 4.60
C ARG A 290 23.67 -17.36 5.62
N ALA A 291 22.58 -17.82 6.21
CA ALA A 291 22.61 -18.96 7.15
C ALA A 291 23.02 -20.25 6.44
N GLN A 292 22.55 -20.49 5.21
CA GLN A 292 22.96 -21.61 4.37
C GLN A 292 24.47 -21.54 4.08
N GLU A 293 24.98 -20.38 3.62
CA GLU A 293 26.41 -20.17 3.34
C GLU A 293 27.29 -20.45 4.57
N ALA A 294 26.82 -20.05 5.75
CA ALA A 294 27.56 -20.30 7.00
C ALA A 294 27.53 -21.76 7.44
N ALA A 295 26.55 -22.54 7.04
CA ALA A 295 26.46 -23.99 7.33
C ALA A 295 27.33 -24.82 6.38
N ASP A 296 27.58 -24.32 5.17
CA ASP A 296 28.38 -24.97 4.13
C ASP A 296 29.89 -24.68 4.25
N ALA A 297 30.28 -23.71 5.09
CA ALA A 297 31.68 -23.25 5.31
C ALA A 297 32.31 -23.97 6.50
#